data_441427107650970bad0d562ff412175d
#
_entry.id   441427107650970bad0d562ff412175d
#
_cell.length_a   1.000
_cell.length_b   1.000
_cell.length_c   1.000
_cell.angle_alpha   90.00
_cell.angle_beta   90.00
_cell.angle_gamma   90.00
#
_symmetry.space_group_name_H-M   'P 1'
#
loop_
_entity.id
_entity.type
_entity.pdbx_description
1 polymer ?
#
loop_
_entity_poly.entity_id
_entity_poly.type
_entity_poly.pdbx_seq_one_letter_code
_entity_poly.pdbx_strand_id
1 'polypeptide(L)'
;MSESIICVADDVGARVWLERVLESEWNLECLSSTDLSRVSRLVQATGAPVVLVAIDENDANRALKVFAAIQKACPNSQLIGVAHRLSQDLLLSIMRAGARDCLVTGVDADTARDRVRRIADSAAQAPTAAPSAGRGDITLVVSASSIVDTRFFCQNFVAELNEYQAGKSILAMDSNSEANRTFYFDNLSRLTLDELISRGDSIDRSLVETALEEYQDGLRLLSGDISSELLKGDAAADLYITISQLATLFDHMVIRVDPAHTGEWLRAIGANVNRIIVVTHPVVDQVQATETLLQEIKEWVAPECSRYIAVDGYHRRASLSLSDIEKTLDQKCDLVLPMEWRFRLDAMNAGLPMANMLHKSTYHRNMGGFIRTCCATGETRRKFTFKRAAV
;
A
#
# COMPACT_ATOMS: atom_id res chain seq x y z
N MET A 1 -19.47 -25.66 -6.25
CA MET A 1 -18.33 -25.08 -5.52
C MET A 1 -18.93 -24.38 -4.33
N SER A 2 -18.50 -24.70 -3.11
CA SER A 2 -18.94 -23.97 -1.92
C SER A 2 -18.48 -22.52 -2.01
N GLU A 3 -19.39 -21.59 -1.78
CA GLU A 3 -19.05 -20.18 -1.73
C GLU A 3 -18.10 -19.91 -0.55
N SER A 4 -17.14 -19.01 -0.73
CA SER A 4 -16.20 -18.65 0.34
C SER A 4 -16.75 -17.48 1.15
N ILE A 5 -16.61 -17.58 2.47
CA ILE A 5 -16.88 -16.50 3.43
C ILE A 5 -15.58 -16.16 4.13
N ILE A 6 -15.30 -14.88 4.23
CA ILE A 6 -14.12 -14.39 4.96
C ILE A 6 -14.52 -14.02 6.38
N CYS A 7 -13.73 -14.46 7.34
CA CYS A 7 -13.90 -14.12 8.75
C CYS A 7 -12.69 -13.33 9.25
N VAL A 8 -12.93 -12.20 9.87
CA VAL A 8 -11.92 -11.40 10.56
C VAL A 8 -12.13 -11.56 12.05
N ALA A 9 -11.29 -12.38 12.69
CA ALA A 9 -11.42 -12.68 14.10
C ALA A 9 -10.07 -12.96 14.73
N ASP A 10 -9.75 -12.28 15.82
CA ASP A 10 -8.58 -12.55 16.64
C ASP A 10 -8.92 -13.50 17.78
N ASP A 11 -10.17 -13.52 18.23
CA ASP A 11 -10.66 -14.43 19.27
C ASP A 11 -10.85 -15.85 18.75
N VAL A 12 -10.21 -16.80 19.46
CA VAL A 12 -10.29 -18.24 19.14
C VAL A 12 -11.71 -18.78 19.36
N GLY A 13 -12.41 -18.28 20.36
CA GLY A 13 -13.78 -18.72 20.68
C GLY A 13 -14.75 -18.40 19.55
N ALA A 14 -14.68 -17.17 19.01
CA ALA A 14 -15.49 -16.75 17.88
C ALA A 14 -15.16 -17.58 16.62
N ARG A 15 -13.87 -17.86 16.35
CA ARG A 15 -13.46 -18.71 15.21
C ARG A 15 -14.04 -20.11 15.30
N VAL A 16 -13.83 -20.79 16.42
CA VAL A 16 -14.33 -22.16 16.64
C VAL A 16 -15.86 -22.22 16.55
N TRP A 17 -16.54 -21.21 17.07
CA TRP A 17 -18.00 -21.13 16.97
C TRP A 17 -18.46 -20.99 15.52
N LEU A 18 -17.84 -20.08 14.74
CA LEU A 18 -18.14 -19.84 13.32
C LEU A 18 -17.87 -21.07 12.46
N GLU A 19 -16.73 -21.73 12.66
CA GLU A 19 -16.39 -22.99 11.98
C GLU A 19 -17.49 -24.03 12.22
N ARG A 20 -17.85 -24.27 13.47
CA ARG A 20 -18.91 -25.26 13.82
C ARG A 20 -20.25 -24.93 13.16
N VAL A 21 -20.61 -23.66 13.09
CA VAL A 21 -21.93 -23.23 12.60
C VAL A 21 -22.00 -23.15 11.09
N LEU A 22 -20.90 -22.76 10.40
CA LEU A 22 -20.91 -22.41 8.99
C LEU A 22 -20.19 -23.39 8.05
N GLU A 23 -19.22 -24.20 8.53
CA GLU A 23 -18.40 -25.09 7.68
C GLU A 23 -19.20 -26.10 6.83
N SER A 24 -20.42 -26.42 7.24
CA SER A 24 -21.24 -27.37 6.48
C SER A 24 -21.70 -26.84 5.10
N GLU A 25 -21.65 -25.54 4.88
CA GLU A 25 -22.20 -24.89 3.68
C GLU A 25 -21.19 -24.01 2.95
N TRP A 26 -20.27 -23.39 3.69
CA TRP A 26 -19.29 -22.45 3.15
C TRP A 26 -17.86 -22.86 3.45
N ASN A 27 -16.95 -22.43 2.58
CA ASN A 27 -15.54 -22.46 2.88
C ASN A 27 -15.19 -21.21 3.71
N LEU A 28 -14.88 -21.38 4.99
CA LEU A 28 -14.62 -20.29 5.92
C LEU A 28 -13.09 -20.02 5.99
N GLU A 29 -12.68 -18.84 5.59
CA GLU A 29 -11.30 -18.37 5.69
C GLU A 29 -11.16 -17.38 6.84
N CYS A 30 -10.47 -17.78 7.92
CA CYS A 30 -10.29 -16.95 9.11
C CYS A 30 -8.96 -16.21 9.07
N LEU A 31 -9.03 -14.89 9.22
CA LEU A 31 -7.89 -13.98 9.21
C LEU A 31 -7.85 -13.12 10.48
N SER A 32 -6.68 -12.59 10.82
CA SER A 32 -6.54 -11.62 11.90
C SER A 32 -7.03 -10.23 11.45
N SER A 33 -7.54 -9.45 12.41
CA SER A 33 -7.87 -8.04 12.20
C SER A 33 -6.64 -7.16 11.92
N THR A 34 -5.44 -7.68 12.14
CA THR A 34 -4.18 -7.00 11.80
C THR A 34 -3.80 -7.16 10.33
N ASP A 35 -4.42 -8.10 9.59
CA ASP A 35 -4.10 -8.42 8.20
C ASP A 35 -5.18 -7.93 7.22
N LEU A 36 -5.68 -6.70 7.39
CA LEU A 36 -6.77 -6.15 6.57
C LEU A 36 -6.45 -6.10 5.07
N SER A 37 -5.19 -5.95 4.71
CA SER A 37 -4.76 -6.00 3.31
C SER A 37 -4.99 -7.39 2.70
N ARG A 38 -4.71 -8.44 3.46
CA ARG A 38 -4.97 -9.83 3.05
C ARG A 38 -6.47 -10.12 3.00
N VAL A 39 -7.25 -9.59 3.94
CA VAL A 39 -8.72 -9.68 3.92
C VAL A 39 -9.26 -9.10 2.62
N SER A 40 -8.90 -7.87 2.28
CA SER A 40 -9.35 -7.21 1.05
C SER A 40 -8.96 -7.99 -0.20
N ARG A 41 -7.74 -8.52 -0.27
CA ARG A 41 -7.27 -9.34 -1.39
C ARG A 41 -8.05 -10.63 -1.53
N LEU A 42 -8.31 -11.34 -0.43
CA LEU A 42 -9.07 -12.59 -0.46
C LEU A 42 -10.52 -12.34 -0.86
N VAL A 43 -11.15 -11.30 -0.32
CA VAL A 43 -12.51 -10.91 -0.72
C VAL A 43 -12.58 -10.64 -2.23
N GLN A 44 -11.62 -9.91 -2.78
CA GLN A 44 -11.57 -9.63 -4.23
C GLN A 44 -11.30 -10.87 -5.07
N ALA A 45 -10.38 -11.73 -4.62
CA ALA A 45 -10.01 -12.96 -5.35
C ALA A 45 -11.10 -14.03 -5.33
N THR A 46 -11.82 -14.17 -4.22
CA THR A 46 -12.88 -15.18 -4.05
C THR A 46 -14.26 -14.67 -4.47
N GLY A 47 -14.43 -13.34 -4.56
CA GLY A 47 -15.75 -12.74 -4.73
C GLY A 47 -16.66 -12.97 -3.54
N ALA A 48 -16.11 -13.11 -2.32
CA ALA A 48 -16.84 -13.44 -1.12
C ALA A 48 -18.02 -12.46 -0.88
N PRO A 49 -19.26 -12.94 -0.87
CA PRO A 49 -20.44 -12.08 -0.72
C PRO A 49 -20.59 -11.53 0.69
N VAL A 50 -19.99 -12.21 1.68
CA VAL A 50 -20.11 -11.87 3.09
C VAL A 50 -18.73 -11.86 3.75
N VAL A 51 -18.50 -10.85 4.59
CA VAL A 51 -17.36 -10.78 5.52
C VAL A 51 -17.90 -10.71 6.94
N LEU A 52 -17.47 -11.66 7.78
CA LEU A 52 -17.78 -11.71 9.20
C LEU A 52 -16.68 -10.98 9.97
N VAL A 53 -17.04 -10.11 10.90
CA VAL A 53 -16.08 -9.39 11.74
C VAL A 53 -16.39 -9.65 13.21
N ALA A 54 -15.47 -10.33 13.90
CA ALA A 54 -15.58 -10.56 15.33
C ALA A 54 -15.31 -9.26 16.09
N ILE A 55 -16.10 -9.03 17.13
CA ILE A 55 -16.08 -7.81 17.92
C ILE A 55 -15.60 -8.16 19.32
N ASP A 56 -14.48 -7.57 19.72
CA ASP A 56 -14.07 -7.57 21.12
C ASP A 56 -14.88 -6.49 21.87
N GLU A 57 -15.62 -6.89 22.89
CA GLU A 57 -16.41 -5.98 23.71
C GLU A 57 -15.54 -4.97 24.48
N ASN A 58 -14.27 -5.32 24.74
CA ASN A 58 -13.33 -4.45 25.44
C ASN A 58 -12.72 -3.39 24.49
N ASP A 59 -12.79 -3.64 23.16
CA ASP A 59 -12.29 -2.73 22.15
C ASP A 59 -13.26 -2.61 20.95
N ALA A 60 -14.48 -2.19 21.25
CA ALA A 60 -15.51 -1.98 20.24
C ALA A 60 -15.10 -0.94 19.16
N ASN A 61 -14.30 0.07 19.52
CA ASN A 61 -13.84 1.10 18.59
C ASN A 61 -12.97 0.51 17.49
N ARG A 62 -12.14 -0.48 17.81
CA ARG A 62 -11.34 -1.19 16.83
C ARG A 62 -12.22 -1.93 15.81
N ALA A 63 -13.22 -2.66 16.30
CA ALA A 63 -14.14 -3.35 15.40
C ALA A 63 -14.84 -2.36 14.45
N LEU A 64 -15.27 -1.20 14.93
CA LEU A 64 -15.88 -0.15 14.09
C LEU A 64 -14.91 0.36 13.00
N LYS A 65 -13.62 0.54 13.31
CA LYS A 65 -12.59 0.90 12.32
C LYS A 65 -12.42 -0.21 11.27
N VAL A 66 -12.37 -1.48 11.69
CA VAL A 66 -12.28 -2.64 10.80
C VAL A 66 -13.50 -2.70 9.87
N PHE A 67 -14.71 -2.52 10.38
CA PHE A 67 -15.93 -2.45 9.57
C PHE A 67 -15.83 -1.35 8.51
N ALA A 68 -15.48 -0.14 8.90
CA ALA A 68 -15.35 0.99 7.99
C ALA A 68 -14.28 0.75 6.91
N ALA A 69 -13.15 0.15 7.29
CA ALA A 69 -12.06 -0.18 6.35
C ALA A 69 -12.50 -1.22 5.31
N ILE A 70 -13.14 -2.31 5.75
CA ILE A 70 -13.59 -3.38 4.84
C ILE A 70 -14.73 -2.87 3.97
N GLN A 71 -15.70 -2.13 4.50
CA GLN A 71 -16.79 -1.54 3.74
C GLN A 71 -16.28 -0.67 2.60
N LYS A 72 -15.23 0.12 2.87
CA LYS A 72 -14.62 0.99 1.86
C LYS A 72 -13.79 0.21 0.84
N ALA A 73 -13.06 -0.82 1.29
CA ALA A 73 -12.20 -1.62 0.41
C ALA A 73 -12.97 -2.64 -0.44
N CYS A 74 -14.08 -3.15 0.08
CA CYS A 74 -14.89 -4.22 -0.51
C CYS A 74 -16.38 -3.84 -0.53
N PRO A 75 -16.80 -2.81 -1.30
CA PRO A 75 -18.17 -2.27 -1.27
C PRO A 75 -19.23 -3.26 -1.73
N ASN A 76 -18.85 -4.30 -2.45
CA ASN A 76 -19.76 -5.35 -2.95
C ASN A 76 -20.03 -6.46 -1.93
N SER A 77 -19.23 -6.56 -0.88
CA SER A 77 -19.42 -7.56 0.16
C SER A 77 -20.27 -7.00 1.30
N GLN A 78 -21.11 -7.84 1.88
CA GLN A 78 -21.93 -7.47 3.02
C GLN A 78 -21.20 -7.82 4.32
N LEU A 79 -21.29 -6.94 5.31
CA LEU A 79 -20.60 -7.11 6.58
C LEU A 79 -21.57 -7.61 7.65
N ILE A 80 -21.14 -8.58 8.44
CA ILE A 80 -21.88 -9.12 9.59
C ILE A 80 -20.98 -9.08 10.82
N GLY A 81 -21.46 -8.47 11.90
CA GLY A 81 -20.79 -8.51 13.20
C GLY A 81 -20.93 -9.86 13.88
N VAL A 82 -19.94 -10.27 14.66
CA VAL A 82 -19.99 -11.44 15.54
C VAL A 82 -19.54 -11.01 16.92
N ALA A 83 -20.39 -11.11 17.93
CA ALA A 83 -20.13 -10.66 19.29
C ALA A 83 -20.50 -11.74 20.32
N HIS A 84 -19.87 -11.75 21.49
CA HIS A 84 -20.30 -12.59 22.60
C HIS A 84 -21.51 -12.01 23.33
N ARG A 85 -21.56 -10.71 23.43
CA ARG A 85 -22.70 -9.95 23.99
C ARG A 85 -22.98 -8.75 23.09
N LEU A 86 -24.24 -8.41 22.98
CA LEU A 86 -24.69 -7.32 22.12
C LEU A 86 -25.51 -6.33 22.93
N SER A 87 -24.95 -5.15 23.18
CA SER A 87 -25.70 -4.03 23.71
C SER A 87 -26.41 -3.26 22.58
N GLN A 88 -27.46 -2.54 22.91
CA GLN A 88 -28.19 -1.73 21.95
C GLN A 88 -27.28 -0.65 21.31
N ASP A 89 -26.44 -0.01 22.11
CA ASP A 89 -25.50 1.01 21.63
C ASP A 89 -24.43 0.44 20.69
N LEU A 90 -23.90 -0.74 21.02
CA LEU A 90 -22.96 -1.45 20.18
C LEU A 90 -23.60 -1.83 18.84
N LEU A 91 -24.81 -2.40 18.86
CA LEU A 91 -25.55 -2.75 17.65
C LEU A 91 -25.74 -1.53 16.74
N LEU A 92 -26.20 -0.41 17.28
CA LEU A 92 -26.42 0.81 16.52
C LEU A 92 -25.10 1.34 15.91
N SER A 93 -24.02 1.25 16.66
CA SER A 93 -22.68 1.69 16.19
C SER A 93 -22.17 0.83 15.05
N ILE A 94 -22.31 -0.50 15.15
CA ILE A 94 -21.90 -1.45 14.11
C ILE A 94 -22.73 -1.27 12.84
N MET A 95 -24.04 -1.10 12.97
CA MET A 95 -24.94 -0.84 11.84
C MET A 95 -24.59 0.45 11.12
N ARG A 96 -24.24 1.51 11.87
CA ARG A 96 -23.74 2.77 11.28
C ARG A 96 -22.39 2.61 10.59
N ALA A 97 -21.54 1.70 11.08
CA ALA A 97 -20.25 1.38 10.45
C ALA A 97 -20.39 0.48 9.21
N GLY A 98 -21.61 0.09 8.81
CA GLY A 98 -21.88 -0.64 7.57
C GLY A 98 -22.25 -2.10 7.75
N ALA A 99 -22.35 -2.63 8.98
CA ALA A 99 -22.83 -3.98 9.18
C ALA A 99 -24.31 -4.11 8.78
N ARG A 100 -24.65 -5.24 8.16
CA ARG A 100 -26.03 -5.59 7.79
C ARG A 100 -26.74 -6.37 8.89
N ASP A 101 -25.96 -7.05 9.72
CA ASP A 101 -26.47 -7.88 10.80
C ASP A 101 -25.40 -8.08 11.87
N CYS A 102 -25.79 -8.64 13.02
CA CYS A 102 -24.88 -9.03 14.07
C CYS A 102 -25.32 -10.37 14.68
N LEU A 103 -24.41 -11.34 14.71
CA LEU A 103 -24.61 -12.65 15.33
C LEU A 103 -24.07 -12.63 16.75
N VAL A 104 -24.81 -13.27 17.66
CA VAL A 104 -24.37 -13.45 19.05
C VAL A 104 -23.94 -14.90 19.26
N THR A 105 -22.69 -15.12 19.63
CA THR A 105 -22.13 -16.45 19.82
C THR A 105 -22.89 -17.19 20.91
N GLY A 106 -23.24 -18.46 20.65
CA GLY A 106 -23.99 -19.28 21.59
C GLY A 106 -25.50 -19.04 21.60
N VAL A 107 -25.99 -17.88 21.15
CA VAL A 107 -27.42 -17.56 21.09
C VAL A 107 -27.99 -17.84 19.70
N ASP A 108 -27.31 -17.40 18.70
CA ASP A 108 -27.77 -17.45 17.29
C ASP A 108 -27.37 -18.74 16.56
N ALA A 109 -26.86 -19.76 17.23
CA ALA A 109 -26.30 -20.96 16.58
C ALA A 109 -27.26 -21.61 15.58
N ASP A 110 -28.55 -21.70 15.89
CA ASP A 110 -29.56 -22.33 15.05
C ASP A 110 -30.01 -21.45 13.87
N THR A 111 -29.87 -20.14 13.96
CA THR A 111 -30.36 -19.17 12.97
C THR A 111 -29.23 -18.54 12.14
N ALA A 112 -27.99 -18.65 12.61
CA ALA A 112 -26.84 -17.98 11.96
C ALA A 112 -26.69 -18.36 10.50
N ARG A 113 -26.82 -19.64 10.14
CA ARG A 113 -26.74 -20.11 8.75
C ARG A 113 -27.76 -19.42 7.85
N ASP A 114 -29.03 -19.42 8.27
CA ASP A 114 -30.10 -18.83 7.46
C ASP A 114 -29.97 -17.33 7.34
N ARG A 115 -29.45 -16.67 8.37
CA ARG A 115 -29.17 -15.22 8.36
C ARG A 115 -28.03 -14.88 7.39
N VAL A 116 -26.92 -15.62 7.48
CA VAL A 116 -25.76 -15.44 6.58
C VAL A 116 -26.17 -15.73 5.13
N ARG A 117 -26.90 -16.83 4.87
CA ARG A 117 -27.39 -17.18 3.51
C ARG A 117 -28.26 -16.07 2.93
N ARG A 118 -29.22 -15.56 3.69
CA ARG A 118 -30.10 -14.49 3.25
C ARG A 118 -29.33 -13.22 2.85
N ILE A 119 -28.27 -12.90 3.60
CA ILE A 119 -27.42 -11.76 3.31
C ILE A 119 -26.54 -12.03 2.10
N ALA A 120 -25.97 -13.23 1.94
CA ALA A 120 -25.21 -13.63 0.76
C ALA A 120 -26.06 -13.59 -0.51
N ASP A 121 -27.28 -14.13 -0.48
CA ASP A 121 -28.22 -14.09 -1.61
C ASP A 121 -28.58 -12.64 -1.99
N SER A 122 -28.74 -11.79 -1.01
CA SER A 122 -28.99 -10.34 -1.19
C SER A 122 -27.80 -9.62 -1.82
N ALA A 123 -26.58 -10.01 -1.46
CA ALA A 123 -25.37 -9.47 -2.06
C ALA A 123 -25.23 -9.85 -3.55
N ALA A 124 -25.56 -11.10 -3.88
CA ALA A 124 -25.52 -11.60 -5.27
C ALA A 124 -26.53 -10.89 -6.21
N GLN A 125 -27.62 -10.36 -5.65
CA GLN A 125 -28.65 -9.64 -6.41
C GLN A 125 -28.42 -8.12 -6.49
N ALA A 126 -27.50 -7.59 -5.68
CA ALA A 126 -27.15 -6.17 -5.74
C ALA A 126 -26.44 -5.87 -7.08
N PRO A 127 -26.77 -4.75 -7.77
CA PRO A 127 -26.01 -4.35 -8.93
C PRO A 127 -24.55 -4.20 -8.51
N THR A 128 -23.67 -4.89 -9.20
CA THR A 128 -22.22 -4.81 -8.96
C THR A 128 -21.86 -3.34 -8.97
N ALA A 129 -21.47 -2.80 -7.81
CA ALA A 129 -20.96 -1.45 -7.79
C ALA A 129 -19.79 -1.41 -8.78
N ALA A 130 -19.82 -0.43 -9.68
CA ALA A 130 -18.72 -0.24 -10.61
C ALA A 130 -17.42 -0.23 -9.79
N PRO A 131 -16.31 -0.84 -10.32
CA PRO A 131 -15.04 -0.81 -9.63
C PRO A 131 -14.82 0.61 -9.15
N SER A 132 -14.54 0.77 -7.87
CA SER A 132 -14.49 2.07 -7.19
C SER A 132 -13.68 3.04 -8.05
N ALA A 133 -14.38 3.85 -8.83
CA ALA A 133 -13.78 4.93 -9.59
C ALA A 133 -13.14 5.86 -8.55
N GLY A 134 -11.82 5.91 -8.50
CA GLY A 134 -11.11 6.93 -7.77
C GLY A 134 -10.17 6.50 -6.65
N ARG A 135 -9.68 5.26 -6.63
CA ARG A 135 -8.52 4.98 -5.78
C ARG A 135 -7.25 5.34 -6.55
N GLY A 136 -6.45 6.24 -5.99
CA GLY A 136 -5.18 6.62 -6.60
C GLY A 136 -4.18 5.46 -6.63
N ASP A 137 -3.27 5.53 -7.57
CA ASP A 137 -2.18 4.55 -7.72
C ASP A 137 -1.17 4.66 -6.58
N ILE A 138 -0.93 3.56 -5.88
CA ILE A 138 0.08 3.48 -4.81
C ILE A 138 1.36 2.87 -5.38
N THR A 139 2.45 3.62 -5.29
CA THR A 139 3.81 3.18 -5.63
C THR A 139 4.65 3.09 -4.37
N LEU A 140 5.21 1.91 -4.07
CA LEU A 140 6.24 1.77 -3.04
C LEU A 140 7.63 1.87 -3.66
N VAL A 141 8.50 2.64 -3.03
CA VAL A 141 9.94 2.67 -3.32
C VAL A 141 10.66 2.05 -2.14
N VAL A 142 11.29 0.91 -2.37
CA VAL A 142 11.91 0.07 -1.34
C VAL A 142 13.36 -0.26 -1.70
N SER A 143 14.17 -0.60 -0.71
CA SER A 143 15.48 -1.22 -0.88
C SER A 143 15.68 -2.30 0.18
N ALA A 144 16.58 -3.25 -0.10
CA ALA A 144 16.92 -4.33 0.82
C ALA A 144 17.91 -3.92 1.91
N SER A 145 18.48 -2.72 1.84
CA SER A 145 19.56 -2.29 2.71
C SER A 145 19.51 -0.80 2.96
N SER A 146 19.78 -0.39 4.20
CA SER A 146 19.88 1.01 4.61
C SER A 146 21.08 1.75 3.98
N ILE A 147 22.04 1.04 3.42
CA ILE A 147 23.16 1.64 2.67
C ILE A 147 22.69 2.23 1.36
N VAL A 148 21.60 1.70 0.78
CA VAL A 148 20.98 2.27 -0.42
C VAL A 148 20.07 3.41 -0.02
N ASP A 149 20.53 4.63 -0.14
CA ASP A 149 19.70 5.81 0.11
C ASP A 149 18.69 6.01 -1.03
N THR A 150 17.48 5.59 -0.79
CA THR A 150 16.37 5.74 -1.74
C THR A 150 15.75 7.13 -1.77
N ARG A 151 16.19 8.08 -0.90
CA ARG A 151 15.64 9.45 -0.86
C ARG A 151 15.90 10.20 -2.15
N PHE A 152 17.16 10.23 -2.58
CA PHE A 152 17.51 10.90 -3.83
C PHE A 152 16.77 10.30 -5.03
N PHE A 153 16.68 8.98 -5.09
CA PHE A 153 15.90 8.27 -6.10
C PHE A 153 14.44 8.69 -6.07
N CYS A 154 13.80 8.60 -4.89
CA CYS A 154 12.38 8.89 -4.72
C CYS A 154 12.04 10.35 -5.04
N GLN A 155 12.87 11.30 -4.60
CA GLN A 155 12.74 12.71 -4.93
C GLN A 155 12.70 12.93 -6.44
N ASN A 156 13.66 12.36 -7.17
CA ASN A 156 13.73 12.52 -8.61
C ASN A 156 12.59 11.80 -9.32
N PHE A 157 12.18 10.63 -8.84
CA PHE A 157 11.02 9.92 -9.35
C PHE A 157 9.73 10.74 -9.20
N VAL A 158 9.51 11.32 -8.03
CA VAL A 158 8.32 12.14 -7.74
C VAL A 158 8.31 13.41 -8.58
N ALA A 159 9.45 14.11 -8.71
CA ALA A 159 9.54 15.32 -9.53
C ALA A 159 9.21 15.04 -11.00
N GLU A 160 9.79 13.98 -11.56
CA GLU A 160 9.50 13.56 -12.94
C GLU A 160 8.05 13.07 -13.12
N LEU A 161 7.49 12.39 -12.10
CA LEU A 161 6.11 11.96 -12.11
C LEU A 161 5.16 13.17 -12.13
N ASN A 162 5.43 14.17 -11.28
CA ASN A 162 4.63 15.39 -11.21
C ASN A 162 4.64 16.15 -12.55
N GLU A 163 5.80 16.24 -13.19
CA GLU A 163 5.92 16.86 -14.52
C GLU A 163 5.19 16.05 -15.61
N TYR A 164 5.31 14.71 -15.56
CA TYR A 164 4.67 13.83 -16.53
C TYR A 164 3.14 13.77 -16.38
N GLN A 165 2.65 13.84 -15.15
CA GLN A 165 1.23 13.77 -14.79
C GLN A 165 0.66 15.16 -14.43
N ALA A 166 1.05 16.19 -15.14
CA ALA A 166 0.62 17.56 -14.89
C ALA A 166 -0.93 17.66 -14.75
N GLY A 167 -1.38 18.31 -13.68
CA GLY A 167 -2.80 18.41 -13.34
C GLY A 167 -3.37 17.25 -12.53
N LYS A 168 -2.53 16.27 -12.15
CA LYS A 168 -2.88 15.21 -11.20
C LYS A 168 -2.39 15.55 -9.80
N SER A 169 -3.12 15.07 -8.79
CA SER A 169 -2.72 15.22 -7.40
C SER A 169 -1.79 14.10 -6.95
N ILE A 170 -0.62 14.45 -6.44
CA ILE A 170 0.41 13.52 -6.00
C ILE A 170 0.72 13.74 -4.54
N LEU A 171 0.74 12.67 -3.74
CA LEU A 171 1.27 12.66 -2.39
C LEU A 171 2.57 11.86 -2.36
N ALA A 172 3.67 12.53 -2.03
CA ALA A 172 4.94 11.87 -1.77
C ALA A 172 5.16 11.70 -0.27
N MET A 173 5.41 10.47 0.15
CA MET A 173 5.53 10.10 1.55
C MET A 173 6.90 9.52 1.85
N ASP A 174 7.46 9.89 3.00
CA ASP A 174 8.66 9.28 3.56
C ASP A 174 8.36 8.68 4.93
N SER A 175 8.56 7.37 5.08
CA SER A 175 8.30 6.65 6.32
C SER A 175 9.44 6.69 7.33
N ASN A 176 10.51 7.41 7.02
CA ASN A 176 11.65 7.60 7.90
C ASN A 176 11.89 9.08 8.11
N SER A 177 11.65 9.54 9.32
CA SER A 177 11.85 10.93 9.72
C SER A 177 13.24 11.23 10.25
N GLU A 178 14.19 10.26 10.18
CA GLU A 178 15.52 10.59 10.68
C GLU A 178 15.95 11.98 10.23
N ALA A 179 15.78 12.91 11.12
CA ALA A 179 16.19 14.28 11.00
C ALA A 179 15.52 15.12 9.92
N ASN A 180 14.22 15.40 9.97
CA ASN A 180 13.59 16.55 9.27
C ASN A 180 14.04 16.81 7.81
N ARG A 181 14.59 15.80 7.14
CA ARG A 181 15.19 15.88 5.80
C ARG A 181 14.49 14.99 4.81
N THR A 182 13.18 15.03 4.88
CA THR A 182 12.36 14.34 3.90
C THR A 182 12.67 14.93 2.54
N PHE A 183 13.13 14.11 1.60
CA PHE A 183 13.38 14.51 0.23
C PHE A 183 14.28 15.71 0.13
N TYR A 184 15.34 16.03 0.58
CA TYR A 184 16.15 17.28 0.42
C TYR A 184 15.33 18.59 0.43
N PHE A 185 14.01 18.52 0.54
CA PHE A 185 13.11 19.67 0.65
C PHE A 185 12.86 19.95 2.12
N ASP A 186 12.77 21.21 2.47
CA ASP A 186 12.21 21.61 3.75
C ASP A 186 10.74 21.19 3.74
N ASN A 187 10.42 20.14 4.47
CA ASN A 187 9.03 19.75 4.62
C ASN A 187 8.38 20.64 5.68
N LEU A 188 7.51 21.50 5.23
CA LEU A 188 6.77 22.44 6.07
C LEU A 188 5.45 21.86 6.59
N SER A 189 5.17 20.56 6.35
CA SER A 189 3.94 19.93 6.81
C SER A 189 3.82 20.04 8.33
N ARG A 190 2.67 20.56 8.76
CA ARG A 190 2.31 20.71 10.17
C ARG A 190 1.84 19.41 10.81
N LEU A 191 1.67 18.39 10.02
CA LEU A 191 1.17 17.09 10.41
C LEU A 191 2.10 16.01 9.90
N THR A 192 2.44 15.06 10.77
CA THR A 192 3.29 13.93 10.42
C THR A 192 2.45 12.67 10.14
N LEU A 193 3.05 11.67 9.48
CA LEU A 193 2.36 10.43 9.15
C LEU A 193 1.98 9.62 10.41
N ASP A 194 2.85 9.57 11.39
CA ASP A 194 2.62 8.93 12.69
C ASP A 194 1.49 9.62 13.48
N GLU A 195 1.40 10.94 13.42
CA GLU A 195 0.27 11.68 13.99
C GLU A 195 -1.04 11.38 13.28
N LEU A 196 -1.04 11.27 11.95
CA LEU A 196 -2.23 10.89 11.17
C LEU A 196 -2.73 9.49 11.54
N ILE A 197 -1.81 8.52 11.67
CA ILE A 197 -2.15 7.16 12.06
C ILE A 197 -2.71 7.12 13.49
N SER A 198 -2.08 7.86 14.41
CA SER A 198 -2.46 7.86 15.83
C SER A 198 -3.79 8.54 16.11
N ARG A 199 -4.18 9.54 15.30
CA ARG A 199 -5.45 10.27 15.50
C ARG A 199 -6.67 9.41 15.27
N GLY A 200 -6.62 8.47 14.34
CA GLY A 200 -7.75 7.61 14.01
C GLY A 200 -8.98 8.33 13.48
N ASP A 201 -8.88 9.63 13.23
CA ASP A 201 -9.96 10.45 12.69
C ASP A 201 -10.14 10.20 11.18
N SER A 202 -11.32 10.61 10.67
CA SER A 202 -11.55 10.56 9.23
C SER A 202 -10.65 11.57 8.52
N ILE A 203 -9.81 11.09 7.63
CA ILE A 203 -8.98 11.94 6.78
C ILE A 203 -9.83 12.38 5.59
N ASP A 204 -10.08 13.68 5.52
CA ASP A 204 -10.84 14.29 4.45
C ASP A 204 -10.01 15.31 3.65
N ARG A 205 -10.59 15.83 2.60
CA ARG A 205 -9.93 16.83 1.75
C ARG A 205 -9.59 18.11 2.52
N SER A 206 -10.43 18.54 3.43
CA SER A 206 -10.21 19.75 4.23
C SER A 206 -8.99 19.63 5.13
N LEU A 207 -8.82 18.47 5.78
CA LEU A 207 -7.64 18.17 6.58
C LEU A 207 -6.36 18.18 5.72
N VAL A 208 -6.40 17.53 4.55
CA VAL A 208 -5.25 17.49 3.63
C VAL A 208 -4.87 18.89 3.17
N GLU A 209 -5.84 19.70 2.74
CA GLU A 209 -5.57 21.07 2.24
C GLU A 209 -5.04 22.01 3.32
N THR A 210 -5.45 21.81 4.57
CA THR A 210 -5.03 22.68 5.69
C THR A 210 -3.75 22.22 6.38
N ALA A 211 -3.48 20.93 6.42
CA ALA A 211 -2.38 20.35 7.18
C ALA A 211 -1.16 19.97 6.31
N LEU A 212 -1.37 19.62 5.05
CA LEU A 212 -0.29 19.28 4.11
C LEU A 212 -0.07 20.45 3.15
N GLU A 213 1.04 21.14 3.33
CA GLU A 213 1.39 22.22 2.42
C GLU A 213 1.71 21.71 1.01
N GLU A 214 1.27 22.44 0.02
CA GLU A 214 1.57 22.13 -1.38
C GLU A 214 3.00 22.58 -1.70
N TYR A 215 3.86 21.60 -2.02
CA TYR A 215 5.26 21.86 -2.33
C TYR A 215 5.44 22.45 -3.74
N GLN A 216 4.74 21.85 -4.69
CA GLN A 216 4.63 22.30 -6.09
C GLN A 216 3.20 22.06 -6.54
N ASP A 217 2.79 22.67 -7.64
CA ASP A 217 1.45 22.49 -8.21
C ASP A 217 1.10 20.99 -8.32
N GLY A 218 0.07 20.57 -7.62
CA GLY A 218 -0.39 19.19 -7.54
C GLY A 218 0.44 18.24 -6.66
N LEU A 219 1.58 18.68 -6.10
CA LEU A 219 2.45 17.84 -5.28
C LEU A 219 2.46 18.25 -3.81
N ARG A 220 2.09 17.33 -2.93
CA ARG A 220 2.18 17.46 -1.47
C ARG A 220 3.16 16.46 -0.87
N LEU A 221 3.78 16.85 0.23
CA LEU A 221 4.76 16.03 0.94
C LEU A 221 4.23 15.67 2.33
N LEU A 222 4.48 14.43 2.75
CA LEU A 222 4.16 13.94 4.08
C LEU A 222 5.30 13.06 4.58
N SER A 223 5.79 13.32 5.77
CA SER A 223 6.81 12.48 6.41
C SER A 223 6.39 12.10 7.81
N GLY A 224 6.98 11.05 8.32
CA GLY A 224 6.80 10.64 9.71
C GLY A 224 7.69 9.46 10.04
N ASP A 225 8.01 9.31 11.30
CA ASP A 225 8.77 8.16 11.78
C ASP A 225 7.80 7.03 12.11
N ILE A 226 7.74 6.05 11.23
CA ILE A 226 6.93 4.87 11.44
C ILE A 226 7.76 3.82 12.17
N SER A 227 7.68 3.86 13.49
CA SER A 227 8.36 2.88 14.35
C SER A 227 7.82 1.46 14.12
N SER A 228 8.61 0.46 14.50
CA SER A 228 8.17 -0.94 14.50
C SER A 228 6.89 -1.19 15.29
N GLU A 229 6.59 -0.38 16.28
CA GLU A 229 5.37 -0.49 17.10
C GLU A 229 4.15 -0.07 16.31
N LEU A 230 4.23 0.97 15.48
CA LEU A 230 3.17 1.43 14.59
C LEU A 230 2.92 0.48 13.39
N LEU A 231 3.80 -0.48 13.17
CA LEU A 231 3.70 -1.46 12.09
C LEU A 231 3.23 -2.84 12.57
N LYS A 232 3.01 -3.02 13.87
CA LYS A 232 2.62 -4.31 14.47
C LYS A 232 1.26 -4.22 15.15
N GLY A 233 0.60 -5.35 15.19
CA GLY A 233 -0.68 -5.49 15.89
C GLY A 233 -1.73 -4.50 15.36
N ASP A 234 -2.39 -3.83 16.26
CA ASP A 234 -3.54 -2.94 15.99
C ASP A 234 -3.14 -1.71 15.17
N ALA A 235 -1.94 -1.20 15.41
CA ALA A 235 -1.43 -0.04 14.69
C ALA A 235 -1.22 -0.31 13.17
N ALA A 236 -0.94 -1.56 12.78
CA ALA A 236 -0.89 -1.93 11.38
C ALA A 236 -2.24 -1.77 10.66
N ALA A 237 -3.35 -2.01 11.37
CA ALA A 237 -4.69 -1.75 10.84
C ALA A 237 -4.95 -0.25 10.69
N ASP A 238 -4.54 0.57 11.65
CA ASP A 238 -4.66 2.03 11.55
C ASP A 238 -3.82 2.59 10.40
N LEU A 239 -2.60 2.08 10.18
CA LEU A 239 -1.78 2.41 9.00
C LEU A 239 -2.52 2.06 7.70
N TYR A 240 -3.05 0.84 7.60
CA TYR A 240 -3.83 0.41 6.43
C TYR A 240 -5.00 1.34 6.14
N ILE A 241 -5.77 1.71 7.17
CA ILE A 241 -6.92 2.60 7.08
C ILE A 241 -6.47 3.99 6.60
N THR A 242 -5.43 4.54 7.23
CA THR A 242 -4.86 5.85 6.90
C THR A 242 -4.41 5.91 5.43
N ILE A 243 -3.60 4.95 4.99
CA ILE A 243 -3.14 4.87 3.60
C ILE A 243 -4.32 4.69 2.63
N SER A 244 -5.30 3.87 2.99
CA SER A 244 -6.49 3.66 2.17
C SER A 244 -7.35 4.92 2.03
N GLN A 245 -7.46 5.74 3.08
CA GLN A 245 -8.16 7.02 3.04
C GLN A 245 -7.40 8.04 2.18
N LEU A 246 -6.10 8.19 2.38
CA LEU A 246 -5.27 9.06 1.57
C LEU A 246 -5.33 8.69 0.08
N ALA A 247 -5.31 7.40 -0.25
CA ALA A 247 -5.42 6.92 -1.63
C ALA A 247 -6.75 7.27 -2.31
N THR A 248 -7.77 7.72 -1.59
CA THR A 248 -9.00 8.25 -2.19
C THR A 248 -8.95 9.75 -2.48
N LEU A 249 -7.96 10.45 -1.95
CA LEU A 249 -7.82 11.90 -2.05
C LEU A 249 -6.78 12.34 -3.09
N PHE A 250 -5.88 11.43 -3.47
CA PHE A 250 -4.81 11.69 -4.42
C PHE A 250 -4.89 10.74 -5.62
N ASP A 251 -4.52 11.22 -6.81
CA ASP A 251 -4.41 10.39 -8.01
C ASP A 251 -3.22 9.43 -7.94
N HIS A 252 -2.11 9.86 -7.32
CA HIS A 252 -0.90 9.07 -7.13
C HIS A 252 -0.35 9.25 -5.71
N MET A 253 0.07 8.15 -5.12
CA MET A 253 0.83 8.14 -3.87
C MET A 253 2.17 7.44 -4.11
N VAL A 254 3.25 8.09 -3.74
CA VAL A 254 4.59 7.51 -3.79
C VAL A 254 5.12 7.43 -2.36
N ILE A 255 5.33 6.22 -1.87
CA ILE A 255 5.75 5.97 -0.50
C ILE A 255 7.17 5.43 -0.52
N ARG A 256 8.11 6.18 0.02
CA ARG A 256 9.44 5.69 0.32
C ARG A 256 9.40 4.97 1.65
N VAL A 257 9.78 3.71 1.63
CA VAL A 257 9.80 2.87 2.83
C VAL A 257 11.23 2.75 3.37
N ASP A 258 11.37 2.85 4.69
CA ASP A 258 12.64 2.55 5.33
C ASP A 258 12.99 1.07 5.16
N PRO A 259 14.22 0.73 4.73
CA PRO A 259 14.64 -0.66 4.56
C PRO A 259 14.48 -1.52 5.82
N ALA A 260 14.65 -0.94 7.01
CA ALA A 260 14.48 -1.65 8.27
C ALA A 260 13.04 -2.15 8.50
N HIS A 261 12.06 -1.56 7.84
CA HIS A 261 10.63 -1.82 8.03
C HIS A 261 9.93 -2.30 6.76
N THR A 262 10.66 -2.63 5.70
CA THR A 262 10.06 -3.02 4.40
C THR A 262 9.11 -4.20 4.53
N GLY A 263 9.48 -5.24 5.30
CA GLY A 263 8.63 -6.41 5.50
C GLY A 263 7.31 -6.09 6.19
N GLU A 264 7.33 -5.24 7.22
CA GLU A 264 6.12 -4.81 7.93
C GLU A 264 5.21 -3.96 7.03
N TRP A 265 5.76 -3.04 6.27
CA TRP A 265 5.01 -2.26 5.29
C TRP A 265 4.34 -3.13 4.23
N LEU A 266 5.07 -4.11 3.69
CA LEU A 266 4.51 -5.05 2.72
C LEU A 266 3.35 -5.87 3.31
N ARG A 267 3.46 -6.32 4.56
CA ARG A 267 2.35 -6.99 5.24
C ARG A 267 1.16 -6.07 5.43
N ALA A 268 1.39 -4.83 5.88
CA ALA A 268 0.31 -3.89 6.18
C ALA A 268 -0.46 -3.45 4.93
N ILE A 269 0.22 -3.09 3.83
CA ILE A 269 -0.43 -2.49 2.66
C ILE A 269 -0.11 -3.15 1.32
N GLY A 270 0.76 -4.16 1.28
CA GLY A 270 1.27 -4.75 0.02
C GLY A 270 0.19 -5.21 -0.95
N ALA A 271 -0.95 -5.72 -0.44
CA ALA A 271 -2.08 -6.11 -1.28
C ALA A 271 -2.75 -4.94 -2.02
N ASN A 272 -2.53 -3.71 -1.57
CA ASN A 272 -3.15 -2.51 -2.14
C ASN A 272 -2.19 -1.70 -3.02
N VAL A 273 -0.96 -2.17 -3.17
CA VAL A 273 0.07 -1.51 -3.95
C VAL A 273 -0.09 -1.83 -5.42
N ASN A 274 -0.12 -0.80 -6.25
CA ASN A 274 -0.22 -0.93 -7.71
C ASN A 274 1.15 -1.15 -8.35
N ARG A 275 2.19 -0.57 -7.72
CA ARG A 275 3.55 -0.57 -8.25
C ARG A 275 4.57 -0.63 -7.13
N ILE A 276 5.59 -1.45 -7.29
CA ILE A 276 6.74 -1.49 -6.39
C ILE A 276 8.03 -1.32 -7.20
N ILE A 277 8.88 -0.41 -6.73
CA ILE A 277 10.19 -0.14 -7.32
C ILE A 277 11.25 -0.54 -6.29
N VAL A 278 11.98 -1.59 -6.59
CA VAL A 278 13.08 -2.06 -5.76
C VAL A 278 14.37 -1.42 -6.25
N VAL A 279 14.96 -0.59 -5.40
CA VAL A 279 16.19 0.13 -5.70
C VAL A 279 17.37 -0.62 -5.11
N THR A 280 18.40 -0.89 -5.92
CA THR A 280 19.65 -1.48 -5.49
C THR A 280 20.84 -0.71 -6.02
N HIS A 281 21.99 -0.78 -5.36
CA HIS A 281 23.27 -0.31 -5.91
C HIS A 281 24.03 -1.49 -6.55
N PRO A 282 24.97 -1.23 -7.48
CA PRO A 282 25.78 -2.27 -8.13
C PRO A 282 26.91 -2.77 -7.21
N VAL A 283 26.55 -3.30 -6.05
CA VAL A 283 27.42 -3.86 -5.01
C VAL A 283 26.91 -5.25 -4.66
N VAL A 284 27.82 -6.22 -4.54
CA VAL A 284 27.46 -7.65 -4.47
C VAL A 284 26.49 -7.97 -3.33
N ASP A 285 26.79 -7.52 -2.12
CA ASP A 285 25.96 -7.77 -0.95
C ASP A 285 24.58 -7.11 -1.08
N GLN A 286 24.50 -5.93 -1.69
CA GLN A 286 23.23 -5.24 -1.96
C GLN A 286 22.36 -6.00 -2.96
N VAL A 287 22.97 -6.53 -4.01
CA VAL A 287 22.27 -7.32 -5.03
C VAL A 287 21.76 -8.63 -4.43
N GLN A 288 22.55 -9.30 -3.57
CA GLN A 288 22.12 -10.51 -2.86
C GLN A 288 20.96 -10.23 -1.88
N ALA A 289 21.06 -9.14 -1.10
CA ALA A 289 19.97 -8.73 -0.24
C ALA A 289 18.69 -8.40 -1.03
N THR A 290 18.84 -7.79 -2.21
CA THR A 290 17.73 -7.49 -3.12
C THR A 290 17.06 -8.76 -3.63
N GLU A 291 17.81 -9.83 -3.93
CA GLU A 291 17.26 -11.13 -4.33
C GLU A 291 16.32 -11.68 -3.23
N THR A 292 16.77 -11.64 -1.97
CA THR A 292 15.95 -12.05 -0.82
C THR A 292 14.68 -11.22 -0.71
N LEU A 293 14.78 -9.89 -0.79
CA LEU A 293 13.63 -9.00 -0.74
C LEU A 293 12.62 -9.27 -1.87
N LEU A 294 13.08 -9.61 -3.07
CA LEU A 294 12.19 -9.96 -4.19
C LEU A 294 11.35 -11.22 -3.93
N GLN A 295 11.84 -12.17 -3.11
CA GLN A 295 11.02 -13.31 -2.69
C GLN A 295 9.94 -12.90 -1.68
N GLU A 296 10.29 -12.06 -0.70
CA GLU A 296 9.32 -11.53 0.26
C GLU A 296 8.22 -10.72 -0.44
N ILE A 297 8.58 -9.89 -1.43
CA ILE A 297 7.61 -9.12 -2.23
C ILE A 297 6.60 -10.05 -2.92
N LYS A 298 7.04 -11.20 -3.43
CA LYS A 298 6.13 -12.17 -4.08
C LYS A 298 5.07 -12.71 -3.12
N GLU A 299 5.39 -12.80 -1.86
CA GLU A 299 4.49 -13.34 -0.84
C GLU A 299 3.39 -12.34 -0.45
N TRP A 300 3.76 -11.06 -0.31
CA TRP A 300 2.87 -10.04 0.28
C TRP A 300 2.15 -9.14 -0.71
N VAL A 301 2.63 -9.08 -1.94
CA VAL A 301 2.11 -8.16 -2.96
C VAL A 301 1.17 -8.90 -3.91
N ALA A 302 0.10 -8.22 -4.32
CA ALA A 302 -0.88 -8.78 -5.25
C ALA A 302 -0.22 -9.17 -6.60
N PRO A 303 -0.70 -10.23 -7.28
CA PRO A 303 -0.16 -10.65 -8.59
C PRO A 303 -0.22 -9.54 -9.66
N GLU A 304 -1.22 -8.67 -9.59
CA GLU A 304 -1.46 -7.56 -10.51
C GLU A 304 -0.50 -6.38 -10.30
N CYS A 305 0.19 -6.35 -9.15
CA CYS A 305 1.16 -5.31 -8.85
C CYS A 305 2.34 -5.36 -9.81
N SER A 306 2.61 -4.23 -10.46
CA SER A 306 3.77 -4.09 -11.32
C SER A 306 5.06 -3.98 -10.47
N ARG A 307 6.07 -4.79 -10.80
CA ARG A 307 7.34 -4.85 -10.07
C ARG A 307 8.46 -4.40 -10.97
N TYR A 308 9.28 -3.49 -10.49
CA TYR A 308 10.39 -2.91 -11.23
C TYR A 308 11.66 -2.94 -10.42
N ILE A 309 12.79 -3.20 -11.09
CA ILE A 309 14.13 -3.18 -10.50
C ILE A 309 14.87 -1.98 -11.05
N ALA A 310 15.33 -1.11 -10.15
CA ALA A 310 16.15 0.04 -10.46
C ALA A 310 17.57 -0.15 -9.89
N VAL A 311 18.57 -0.11 -10.77
CA VAL A 311 19.98 -0.07 -10.37
C VAL A 311 20.42 1.39 -10.35
N ASP A 312 20.63 1.92 -9.14
CA ASP A 312 21.09 3.30 -8.96
C ASP A 312 22.60 3.35 -8.74
N GLY A 313 23.24 4.38 -9.30
CA GLY A 313 24.68 4.57 -9.19
C GLY A 313 25.52 3.65 -10.07
N TYR A 314 24.97 3.15 -11.18
CA TYR A 314 25.69 2.26 -12.07
C TYR A 314 26.84 2.96 -12.80
N HIS A 315 27.98 2.29 -12.85
CA HIS A 315 29.15 2.74 -13.61
C HIS A 315 29.64 1.63 -14.54
N ARG A 316 29.77 1.91 -15.84
CA ARG A 316 30.14 0.91 -16.87
C ARG A 316 31.46 0.20 -16.62
N ARG A 317 32.38 0.81 -15.87
CA ARG A 317 33.69 0.26 -15.54
C ARG A 317 33.75 -0.37 -14.15
N ALA A 318 32.59 -0.52 -13.48
CA ALA A 318 32.52 -1.26 -12.22
C ALA A 318 32.81 -2.75 -12.46
N SER A 319 33.32 -3.42 -11.43
CA SER A 319 33.64 -4.86 -11.49
C SER A 319 32.41 -5.71 -11.64
N LEU A 320 31.25 -5.26 -11.11
CA LEU A 320 29.96 -5.91 -11.22
C LEU A 320 29.23 -5.40 -12.47
N SER A 321 29.07 -6.26 -13.46
CA SER A 321 28.36 -5.89 -14.70
C SER A 321 26.84 -5.93 -14.52
N LEU A 322 26.10 -5.23 -15.37
CA LEU A 322 24.65 -5.30 -15.37
C LEU A 322 24.14 -6.73 -15.63
N SER A 323 24.84 -7.47 -16.49
CA SER A 323 24.50 -8.87 -16.76
C SER A 323 24.66 -9.78 -15.54
N ASP A 324 25.66 -9.51 -14.69
CA ASP A 324 25.84 -10.27 -13.45
C ASP A 324 24.74 -9.95 -12.45
N ILE A 325 24.36 -8.67 -12.34
CA ILE A 325 23.21 -8.24 -11.50
C ILE A 325 21.93 -8.92 -11.97
N GLU A 326 21.60 -8.83 -13.26
CA GLU A 326 20.39 -9.45 -13.83
C GLU A 326 20.39 -10.98 -13.66
N LYS A 327 21.56 -11.62 -13.73
CA LYS A 327 21.69 -13.06 -13.51
C LYS A 327 21.45 -13.44 -12.04
N THR A 328 21.97 -12.66 -11.10
CA THR A 328 21.76 -12.90 -9.66
C THR A 328 20.29 -12.70 -9.28
N LEU A 329 19.66 -11.68 -9.81
CA LEU A 329 18.24 -11.36 -9.50
C LEU A 329 17.25 -12.24 -10.29
N ASP A 330 17.72 -13.05 -11.25
CA ASP A 330 16.91 -13.82 -12.21
C ASP A 330 15.83 -12.95 -12.90
N GLN A 331 16.12 -11.66 -13.07
CA GLN A 331 15.23 -10.66 -13.67
C GLN A 331 16.05 -9.58 -14.36
N LYS A 332 15.42 -8.91 -15.34
CA LYS A 332 16.03 -7.73 -15.98
C LYS A 332 15.85 -6.50 -15.13
N CYS A 333 16.84 -5.62 -15.18
CA CYS A 333 16.76 -4.31 -14.58
C CYS A 333 15.96 -3.37 -15.50
N ASP A 334 14.87 -2.82 -14.98
CA ASP A 334 13.96 -1.95 -15.72
C ASP A 334 14.51 -0.53 -15.86
N LEU A 335 15.28 -0.10 -14.86
CA LEU A 335 15.90 1.21 -14.82
C LEU A 335 17.36 1.10 -14.38
N VAL A 336 18.25 1.72 -15.17
CA VAL A 336 19.67 1.84 -14.84
C VAL A 336 20.04 3.31 -14.80
N LEU A 337 20.40 3.79 -13.62
CA LEU A 337 20.78 5.19 -13.40
C LEU A 337 22.29 5.32 -13.22
N PRO A 338 22.94 6.19 -13.96
CA PRO A 338 24.38 6.40 -13.83
C PRO A 338 24.74 7.08 -12.52
N MET A 339 25.96 6.88 -12.07
CA MET A 339 26.47 7.52 -10.86
C MET A 339 26.46 9.06 -10.98
N GLU A 340 26.90 9.62 -12.08
CA GLU A 340 26.97 11.08 -12.36
C GLU A 340 27.21 11.93 -11.10
N TRP A 341 28.23 11.56 -10.33
CA TRP A 341 28.47 12.02 -8.95
C TRP A 341 28.45 13.54 -8.79
N ARG A 342 29.09 14.26 -9.72
CA ARG A 342 29.13 15.71 -9.70
C ARG A 342 27.73 16.34 -9.77
N PHE A 343 26.92 15.90 -10.72
CA PHE A 343 25.57 16.44 -10.90
C PHE A 343 24.66 16.09 -9.71
N ARG A 344 24.83 14.90 -9.13
CA ARG A 344 24.11 14.52 -7.91
C ARG A 344 24.47 15.42 -6.74
N LEU A 345 25.75 15.69 -6.51
CA LEU A 345 26.19 16.60 -5.45
C LEU A 345 25.64 18.01 -5.65
N ASP A 346 25.71 18.51 -6.88
CA ASP A 346 25.19 19.85 -7.20
C ASP A 346 23.66 19.92 -6.93
N ALA A 347 22.90 18.89 -7.31
CA ALA A 347 21.47 18.79 -7.05
C ALA A 347 21.15 18.70 -5.55
N MET A 348 21.89 17.87 -4.81
CA MET A 348 21.74 17.71 -3.35
C MET A 348 22.07 19.03 -2.62
N ASN A 349 23.15 19.70 -3.00
CA ASN A 349 23.54 20.97 -2.39
C ASN A 349 22.55 22.10 -2.70
N ALA A 350 21.94 22.06 -3.88
CA ALA A 350 20.91 23.01 -4.29
C ALA A 350 19.52 22.70 -3.68
N GLY A 351 19.32 21.51 -3.11
CA GLY A 351 17.99 21.05 -2.66
C GLY A 351 17.01 20.87 -3.82
N LEU A 352 17.49 20.55 -5.03
CA LEU A 352 16.68 20.47 -6.24
C LEU A 352 16.75 19.07 -6.87
N PRO A 353 15.67 18.58 -7.49
CA PRO A 353 15.74 17.38 -8.31
C PRO A 353 16.61 17.59 -9.57
N MET A 354 17.14 16.51 -10.12
CA MET A 354 18.02 16.54 -11.31
C MET A 354 17.33 17.19 -12.54
N ALA A 355 16.01 17.10 -12.62
CA ALA A 355 15.22 17.73 -13.68
C ALA A 355 15.36 19.26 -13.68
N ASN A 356 15.47 19.87 -12.50
CA ASN A 356 15.50 21.32 -12.32
C ASN A 356 16.93 21.89 -12.38
N MET A 357 17.93 21.03 -12.61
CA MET A 357 19.31 21.46 -12.76
C MET A 357 19.57 22.00 -14.17
N LEU A 358 20.47 22.98 -14.29
CA LEU A 358 20.83 23.64 -15.57
C LEU A 358 21.44 22.65 -16.58
N HIS A 359 21.99 21.55 -16.12
CA HIS A 359 22.70 20.60 -16.97
C HIS A 359 21.83 19.37 -17.25
N LYS A 360 21.70 19.00 -18.51
CA LYS A 360 21.02 17.77 -18.93
C LYS A 360 21.84 16.55 -18.49
N SER A 361 21.34 15.79 -17.53
CA SER A 361 21.97 14.56 -17.06
C SER A 361 21.41 13.33 -17.77
N THR A 362 22.20 12.26 -17.83
CA THR A 362 21.73 10.94 -18.28
C THR A 362 20.79 10.35 -17.25
N TYR A 363 21.01 10.63 -15.98
CA TYR A 363 20.14 10.24 -14.87
C TYR A 363 18.70 10.72 -15.11
N HIS A 364 18.49 12.03 -15.27
CA HIS A 364 17.20 12.64 -15.55
C HIS A 364 16.53 12.02 -16.79
N ARG A 365 17.27 11.93 -17.91
CA ARG A 365 16.72 11.34 -19.14
C ARG A 365 16.25 9.89 -18.96
N ASN A 366 17.01 9.06 -18.23
CA ASN A 366 16.65 7.66 -17.97
C ASN A 366 15.45 7.57 -17.03
N MET A 367 15.40 8.40 -15.98
CA MET A 367 14.27 8.48 -15.06
C MET A 367 12.99 8.87 -15.78
N GLY A 368 12.99 9.94 -16.59
CA GLY A 368 11.82 10.34 -17.36
C GLY A 368 11.40 9.29 -18.40
N GLY A 369 12.36 8.58 -19.01
CA GLY A 369 12.07 7.43 -19.88
C GLY A 369 11.35 6.30 -19.15
N PHE A 370 11.80 5.96 -17.95
CA PHE A 370 11.21 4.95 -17.09
C PHE A 370 9.78 5.32 -16.67
N ILE A 371 9.56 6.55 -16.22
CA ILE A 371 8.23 7.02 -15.79
C ILE A 371 7.21 6.92 -16.92
N ARG A 372 7.57 7.30 -18.12
CA ARG A 372 6.69 7.14 -19.30
C ARG A 372 6.31 5.68 -19.57
N THR A 373 7.13 4.73 -19.12
CA THR A 373 6.87 3.30 -19.29
C THR A 373 6.07 2.72 -18.12
N CYS A 374 6.47 3.04 -16.89
CA CYS A 374 5.87 2.44 -15.70
C CYS A 374 4.56 3.11 -15.27
N CYS A 375 4.35 4.39 -15.63
CA CYS A 375 3.16 5.15 -15.27
C CYS A 375 2.22 5.42 -16.46
N ALA A 376 2.45 4.78 -17.62
CA ALA A 376 1.53 4.87 -18.75
C ALA A 376 0.16 4.30 -18.38
N THR A 377 -0.86 5.14 -18.41
CA THR A 377 -2.25 4.72 -18.25
C THR A 377 -2.67 3.85 -19.44
N GLY A 378 -3.43 2.79 -19.17
CA GLY A 378 -3.81 1.60 -19.97
C GLY A 378 -4.07 1.67 -21.47
N GLU A 379 -3.93 2.79 -22.15
CA GLU A 379 -4.11 2.88 -23.60
C GLU A 379 -2.83 2.71 -24.43
N THR A 380 -1.66 2.67 -23.83
CA THR A 380 -0.39 2.60 -24.55
C THR A 380 0.55 1.48 -24.08
N ARG A 381 0.03 0.31 -23.73
CA ARG A 381 0.87 -0.92 -23.66
C ARG A 381 1.23 -1.41 -25.07
N ARG A 382 1.72 -0.54 -25.95
CA ARG A 382 2.48 -0.94 -27.11
C ARG A 382 3.89 -1.25 -26.67
N LYS A 383 4.30 -2.52 -26.84
CA LYS A 383 5.64 -3.04 -26.63
C LYS A 383 6.69 -2.07 -27.20
N PHE A 384 7.24 -1.20 -26.38
CA PHE A 384 8.46 -0.50 -26.70
C PHE A 384 9.62 -1.44 -26.39
N THR A 385 10.04 -2.18 -27.39
CA THR A 385 11.35 -2.85 -27.37
C THR A 385 12.39 -1.74 -27.38
N PHE A 386 13.09 -1.53 -26.28
CA PHE A 386 14.27 -0.70 -26.24
C PHE A 386 15.29 -1.21 -27.27
N LYS A 387 15.45 -0.49 -28.37
CA LYS A 387 16.62 -0.65 -29.21
C LYS A 387 17.83 -0.26 -28.37
N ARG A 388 18.68 -1.22 -28.05
CA ARG A 388 20.01 -1.00 -27.48
C ARG A 388 20.68 0.08 -28.33
N ALA A 389 20.90 1.27 -27.78
CA ALA A 389 21.86 2.19 -28.36
C ALA A 389 23.24 1.54 -28.14
N ALA A 390 23.76 0.91 -29.18
CA ALA A 390 25.15 0.56 -29.27
C ALA A 390 25.94 1.86 -29.39
N VAL A 391 26.77 2.18 -28.39
CA VAL A 391 28.07 2.84 -28.54
C VAL A 391 28.98 2.38 -27.41
#